data_eda703cad429955973812f0cf45ddf4e
#
_entry.id   eda703cad429955973812f0cf45ddf4e
#
_cell.length_a   1.000
_cell.length_b   1.000
_cell.length_c   1.000
_cell.angle_alpha   90.00
_cell.angle_beta   90.00
_cell.angle_gamma   90.00
#
_symmetry.space_group_name_H-M   'P 1'
#
loop_
_entity.id
_entity.type
_entity.pdbx_description
1 polymer ?
#
loop_
_entity_poly.entity_id
_entity_poly.type
_entity_poly.pdbx_seq_one_letter_code
_entity_poly.pdbx_strand_id
1 'polypeptide(L)'
;MIVGVGVDVIEIERIAAALARRPRFAERCFSEAEAAYCWSRAFPPQHFAARFAAKEAVGKALGLGMTRWQEAEVVRGRGAPAVLLRGRLARRASDLGVATVHLSLTHSRGVA
;
A
#
# COMPACT_ATOMS: atom_id res chain seq x y z
N MET A 1 19.81 6.44 -9.72
CA MET A 1 19.81 5.01 -10.09
C MET A 1 18.60 4.31 -9.50
N ILE A 2 17.94 3.49 -10.29
CA ILE A 2 16.79 2.68 -9.81
C ILE A 2 17.35 1.42 -9.15
N VAL A 3 17.01 1.19 -7.89
CA VAL A 3 17.46 0.02 -7.13
C VAL A 3 16.49 -1.16 -7.33
N GLY A 4 15.20 -0.88 -7.47
CA GLY A 4 14.23 -1.92 -7.69
C GLY A 4 12.90 -1.36 -8.15
N VAL A 5 12.10 -2.23 -8.77
CA VAL A 5 10.76 -1.91 -9.24
C VAL A 5 9.82 -3.00 -8.75
N GLY A 6 8.66 -2.60 -8.27
CA GLY A 6 7.60 -3.52 -7.87
C GLY A 6 6.28 -3.08 -8.49
N VAL A 7 5.52 -4.05 -8.93
CA VAL A 7 4.18 -3.84 -9.49
C VAL A 7 3.25 -4.86 -8.87
N ASP A 8 2.03 -4.43 -8.56
CA ASP A 8 1.01 -5.35 -8.11
C ASP A 8 -0.37 -4.90 -8.59
N VAL A 9 -1.24 -5.88 -8.79
CA VAL A 9 -2.62 -5.67 -9.22
C VAL A 9 -3.51 -6.54 -8.35
N ILE A 10 -4.60 -5.98 -7.87
CA ILE A 10 -5.55 -6.72 -7.05
C ILE A 10 -6.99 -6.44 -7.50
N GLU A 11 -7.83 -7.47 -7.44
CA GLU A 11 -9.25 -7.31 -7.70
C GLU A 11 -9.91 -6.56 -6.54
N ILE A 12 -10.61 -5.47 -6.86
CA ILE A 12 -11.26 -4.63 -5.86
C ILE A 12 -12.30 -5.43 -5.06
N GLU A 13 -12.99 -6.35 -5.71
CA GLU A 13 -13.99 -7.21 -5.07
C GLU A 13 -13.41 -8.07 -3.95
N ARG A 14 -12.17 -8.53 -4.10
CA ARG A 14 -11.50 -9.31 -3.06
C ARG A 14 -11.25 -8.47 -1.81
N ILE A 15 -10.86 -7.22 -2.00
CA ILE A 15 -10.67 -6.30 -0.88
C ILE A 15 -12.01 -5.93 -0.25
N ALA A 16 -13.04 -5.68 -1.06
CA ALA A 16 -14.38 -5.41 -0.54
C ALA A 16 -14.88 -6.58 0.31
N ALA A 17 -14.68 -7.82 -0.15
CA ALA A 17 -15.07 -9.00 0.60
C ALA A 17 -14.29 -9.13 1.92
N ALA A 18 -12.99 -8.86 1.90
CA ALA A 18 -12.15 -8.90 3.09
C ALA A 18 -12.60 -7.85 4.12
N LEU A 19 -12.88 -6.64 3.68
CA LEU A 19 -13.38 -5.56 4.56
C LEU A 19 -14.71 -5.94 5.20
N ALA A 20 -15.59 -6.62 4.45
CA ALA A 20 -16.89 -7.01 4.95
C ALA A 20 -16.85 -8.22 5.89
N ARG A 21 -15.95 -9.18 5.64
CA ARG A 21 -15.95 -10.48 6.33
C ARG A 21 -14.94 -10.59 7.45
N ARG A 22 -13.87 -9.79 7.43
CA ARG A 22 -12.80 -9.86 8.42
C ARG A 22 -12.77 -8.56 9.22
N PRO A 23 -13.29 -8.55 10.47
CA PRO A 23 -13.44 -7.32 11.24
C PRO A 23 -12.14 -6.54 11.45
N ARG A 24 -11.00 -7.25 11.47
CA ARG A 24 -9.69 -6.62 11.73
C ARG A 24 -8.84 -6.41 10.50
N PHE A 25 -9.37 -6.68 9.33
CA PHE A 25 -8.59 -6.57 8.10
C PHE A 25 -8.02 -5.15 7.92
N ALA A 26 -8.87 -4.15 8.04
CA ALA A 26 -8.45 -2.75 7.90
C ALA A 26 -7.40 -2.36 8.95
N GLU A 27 -7.59 -2.75 10.21
CA GLU A 27 -6.64 -2.46 11.27
C GLU A 27 -5.28 -3.09 11.06
N ARG A 28 -5.25 -4.32 10.52
CA ARG A 28 -4.00 -5.05 10.32
C ARG A 28 -3.21 -4.55 9.13
N CYS A 29 -3.90 -4.18 8.07
CA CYS A 29 -3.25 -3.90 6.79
C CYS A 29 -3.02 -2.41 6.54
N PHE A 30 -3.73 -1.54 7.26
CA PHE A 30 -3.69 -0.10 7.01
C PHE A 30 -3.48 0.67 8.30
N SER A 31 -2.79 1.82 8.20
CA SER A 31 -2.69 2.74 9.32
C SER A 31 -4.04 3.43 9.54
N GLU A 32 -4.21 4.06 10.72
CA GLU A 32 -5.41 4.84 11.01
C GLU A 32 -5.65 5.92 9.94
N ALA A 33 -4.59 6.62 9.55
CA ALA A 33 -4.67 7.67 8.55
C ALA A 33 -5.09 7.14 7.18
N GLU A 34 -4.53 5.99 6.76
CA GLU A 34 -4.92 5.34 5.51
C GLU A 34 -6.39 4.94 5.54
N ALA A 35 -6.81 4.29 6.61
CA ALA A 35 -8.18 3.83 6.75
C ALA A 35 -9.17 5.00 6.80
N ALA A 36 -8.85 6.05 7.55
CA ALA A 36 -9.69 7.23 7.64
C ALA A 36 -9.88 7.89 6.26
N TYR A 37 -8.81 8.01 5.50
CA TYR A 37 -8.89 8.54 4.15
C TYR A 37 -9.77 7.66 3.26
N CYS A 38 -9.54 6.35 3.24
CA CYS A 38 -10.28 5.44 2.38
C CYS A 38 -11.78 5.43 2.71
N TRP A 39 -12.13 5.39 4.01
CA TRP A 39 -13.52 5.40 4.43
C TRP A 39 -14.22 6.72 4.11
N SER A 40 -13.48 7.81 3.99
CA SER A 40 -14.04 9.13 3.66
C SER A 40 -14.40 9.28 2.18
N ARG A 41 -13.94 8.38 1.32
CA ARG A 41 -14.15 8.47 -0.12
C ARG A 41 -15.47 7.81 -0.52
N ALA A 42 -15.99 8.20 -1.69
CA ALA A 42 -17.28 7.70 -2.18
C ALA A 42 -17.29 6.18 -2.42
N PHE A 43 -16.15 5.61 -2.78
CA PHE A 43 -16.02 4.18 -3.07
C PHE A 43 -14.83 3.58 -2.32
N PRO A 44 -14.95 3.36 -1.01
CA PRO A 44 -13.83 2.92 -0.17
C PRO A 44 -13.05 1.72 -0.68
N PRO A 45 -13.68 0.62 -1.16
CA PRO A 45 -12.92 -0.57 -1.57
C PRO A 45 -11.85 -0.32 -2.61
N GLN A 46 -12.08 0.58 -3.57
CA GLN A 46 -11.05 0.84 -4.59
C GLN A 46 -9.84 1.56 -3.99
N HIS A 47 -10.05 2.40 -3.00
CA HIS A 47 -8.95 3.13 -2.33
C HIS A 47 -8.15 2.20 -1.42
N PHE A 48 -8.82 1.30 -0.71
CA PHE A 48 -8.16 0.25 0.05
C PHE A 48 -7.38 -0.69 -0.87
N ALA A 49 -7.99 -1.09 -1.98
CA ALA A 49 -7.33 -1.99 -2.94
C ALA A 49 -6.06 -1.37 -3.53
N ALA A 50 -6.13 -0.10 -3.93
CA ALA A 50 -4.96 0.60 -4.47
C ALA A 50 -3.82 0.66 -3.45
N ARG A 51 -4.12 0.93 -2.19
CA ARG A 51 -3.12 0.98 -1.14
C ARG A 51 -2.58 -0.39 -0.77
N PHE A 52 -3.43 -1.40 -0.75
CA PHE A 52 -3.01 -2.78 -0.53
C PHE A 52 -2.02 -3.23 -1.62
N ALA A 53 -2.37 -2.99 -2.88
CA ALA A 53 -1.49 -3.29 -4.01
C ALA A 53 -0.16 -2.52 -3.92
N ALA A 54 -0.21 -1.26 -3.53
CA ALA A 54 1.00 -0.45 -3.34
C ALA A 54 1.94 -1.06 -2.30
N LYS A 55 1.40 -1.51 -1.17
CA LYS A 55 2.20 -2.14 -0.11
C LYS A 55 2.86 -3.42 -0.61
N GLU A 56 2.13 -4.26 -1.33
CA GLU A 56 2.70 -5.47 -1.93
C GLU A 56 3.79 -5.13 -2.94
N ALA A 57 3.56 -4.12 -3.77
CA ALA A 57 4.54 -3.68 -4.77
C ALA A 57 5.84 -3.19 -4.10
N VAL A 58 5.72 -2.45 -3.00
CA VAL A 58 6.88 -2.00 -2.22
C VAL A 58 7.66 -3.19 -1.67
N GLY A 59 6.96 -4.16 -1.09
CA GLY A 59 7.58 -5.39 -0.60
C GLY A 59 8.35 -6.11 -1.70
N LYS A 60 7.74 -6.26 -2.87
CA LYS A 60 8.38 -6.90 -4.03
C LYS A 60 9.61 -6.13 -4.48
N ALA A 61 9.53 -4.80 -4.56
CA ALA A 61 10.66 -3.96 -4.97
C ALA A 61 11.84 -4.09 -4.02
N LEU A 62 11.59 -4.28 -2.73
CA LEU A 62 12.61 -4.46 -1.71
C LEU A 62 13.06 -5.91 -1.54
N GLY A 63 12.44 -6.84 -2.26
CA GLY A 63 12.76 -8.26 -2.18
C GLY A 63 12.26 -8.93 -0.91
N LEU A 64 11.24 -8.37 -0.26
CA LEU A 64 10.68 -8.89 0.98
C LEU A 64 9.19 -9.18 0.82
N GLY A 65 8.72 -10.26 1.46
CA GLY A 65 7.29 -10.48 1.60
C GLY A 65 6.70 -9.54 2.65
N MET A 66 5.43 -9.22 2.52
CA MET A 66 4.74 -8.38 3.49
C MET A 66 4.27 -9.23 4.67
N THR A 67 4.83 -8.98 5.84
CA THR A 67 4.41 -9.61 7.10
C THR A 67 3.75 -8.60 8.04
N ARG A 68 4.17 -7.35 7.99
CA ARG A 68 3.59 -6.24 8.75
C ARG A 68 3.22 -5.13 7.78
N TRP A 69 1.97 -5.11 7.40
CA TRP A 69 1.45 -4.22 6.37
C TRP A 69 1.61 -2.74 6.70
N GLN A 70 1.63 -2.40 7.99
CA GLN A 70 1.79 -1.02 8.43
C GLN A 70 3.23 -0.50 8.36
N GLU A 71 4.18 -1.37 8.02
CA GLU A 71 5.56 -0.92 7.77
C GLU A 71 5.72 -0.12 6.48
N ALA A 72 4.74 -0.19 5.59
CA ALA A 72 4.65 0.67 4.42
C ALA A 72 3.34 1.45 4.51
N GLU A 73 3.41 2.75 4.70
CA GLU A 73 2.23 3.60 4.78
C GLU A 73 2.16 4.50 3.57
N VAL A 74 1.02 4.47 2.88
CA VAL A 74 0.75 5.37 1.77
C VAL A 74 0.15 6.65 2.32
N VAL A 75 0.85 7.76 2.11
CA VAL A 75 0.40 9.07 2.59
C VAL A 75 0.11 9.98 1.41
N ARG A 76 -0.86 10.86 1.58
CA ARG A 76 -1.17 11.87 0.58
C ARG A 76 -0.24 13.05 0.77
N GLY A 77 0.40 13.44 -0.35
CA GLY A 77 1.16 14.66 -0.39
C GLY A 77 0.52 15.66 -1.36
N ARG A 78 1.22 16.71 -1.66
CA ARG A 78 0.85 17.63 -2.74
C ARG A 78 1.25 16.99 -4.06
N GLY A 79 0.32 16.48 -4.83
CA GLY A 79 0.57 15.79 -6.07
C GLY A 79 0.56 14.28 -5.90
N ALA A 80 1.65 13.60 -6.24
CA ALA A 80 1.70 12.14 -6.14
C ALA A 80 1.68 11.66 -4.68
N PRO A 81 1.06 10.50 -4.40
CA PRO A 81 1.14 9.90 -3.08
C PRO A 81 2.59 9.52 -2.74
N ALA A 82 2.92 9.54 -1.47
CA ALA A 82 4.22 9.14 -0.97
C ALA A 82 4.13 7.88 -0.13
N VAL A 83 5.25 7.21 0.10
CA VAL A 83 5.32 6.02 0.94
C VAL A 83 6.27 6.30 2.09
N LEU A 84 5.80 6.06 3.31
CA LEU A 84 6.63 6.06 4.51
C LEU A 84 6.94 4.60 4.87
N LEU A 85 8.23 4.32 5.06
CA LEU A 85 8.69 2.99 5.44
C LEU A 85 9.07 2.97 6.91
N ARG A 86 8.76 1.86 7.58
CA ARG A 86 9.08 1.64 8.99
C ARG A 86 9.62 0.23 9.17
N GLY A 87 10.26 -0.01 10.32
CA GLY A 87 10.66 -1.34 10.75
C GLY A 87 11.57 -2.05 9.75
N ARG A 88 11.23 -3.28 9.47
CA ARG A 88 12.01 -4.15 8.58
C ARG A 88 12.13 -3.59 7.17
N LEU A 89 11.06 -3.01 6.65
CA LEU A 89 11.08 -2.41 5.30
C LEU A 89 12.00 -1.20 5.25
N ALA A 90 11.99 -0.36 6.27
CA ALA A 90 12.88 0.80 6.34
C ALA A 90 14.35 0.37 6.41
N ARG A 91 14.65 -0.65 7.20
CA ARG A 91 16.02 -1.20 7.29
C ARG A 91 16.47 -1.78 5.96
N ARG A 92 15.61 -2.53 5.31
CA ARG A 92 15.93 -3.12 4.01
C ARG A 92 16.20 -2.03 2.96
N ALA A 93 15.39 -1.00 2.93
CA ALA A 93 15.58 0.13 2.03
C ALA A 93 16.93 0.81 2.29
N SER A 94 17.26 1.05 3.55
CA SER A 94 18.54 1.63 3.94
C SER A 94 19.71 0.75 3.50
N ASP A 95 19.63 -0.56 3.73
CA ASP A 95 20.67 -1.52 3.33
C ASP A 95 20.89 -1.54 1.82
N LEU A 96 19.84 -1.34 1.05
CA LEU A 96 19.93 -1.28 -0.42
C LEU A 96 20.32 0.10 -0.96
N GLY A 97 20.47 1.09 -0.08
CA GLY A 97 20.80 2.45 -0.48
C GLY A 97 19.64 3.20 -1.12
N VAL A 98 18.40 2.82 -0.79
CA VAL A 98 17.21 3.48 -1.32
C VAL A 98 17.00 4.79 -0.60
N ALA A 99 17.07 5.90 -1.32
CA ALA A 99 16.83 7.24 -0.78
C ALA A 99 15.38 7.69 -0.98
N THR A 100 14.74 7.23 -2.05
CA THR A 100 13.41 7.70 -2.44
C THR A 100 12.58 6.53 -2.98
N VAL A 101 11.31 6.51 -2.62
CA VAL A 101 10.32 5.59 -3.17
C VAL A 101 9.29 6.42 -3.94
N HIS A 102 9.18 6.14 -5.23
CA HIS A 102 8.18 6.76 -6.08
C HIS A 102 7.00 5.81 -6.24
N LEU A 103 5.80 6.35 -6.11
CA LEU A 103 4.57 5.58 -6.16
C LEU A 103 3.58 6.19 -7.14
N SER A 104 2.95 5.34 -7.93
CA SER A 104 1.81 5.72 -8.75
C SER A 104 0.69 4.72 -8.52
N LEU A 105 -0.51 5.23 -8.30
CA LEU A 105 -1.70 4.42 -8.06
C LEU A 105 -2.68 4.62 -9.19
N THR A 106 -3.27 3.53 -9.66
CA THR A 106 -4.31 3.58 -10.68
C THR A 106 -5.36 2.51 -10.38
N HIS A 107 -6.55 2.71 -10.90
CA HIS A 107 -7.62 1.74 -10.77
C HIS A 107 -8.56 1.81 -11.97
N SER A 108 -9.24 0.69 -12.20
CA SER A 108 -10.35 0.60 -13.12
C SER A 108 -11.60 0.20 -12.32
N ARG A 109 -12.65 -0.27 -13.01
CA ARG A 109 -13.86 -0.73 -12.32
C ARG A 109 -13.63 -1.96 -11.46
N GLY A 110 -12.71 -2.85 -11.86
CA GLY A 110 -12.52 -4.14 -11.21
C GLY A 110 -11.19 -4.33 -10.50
N VAL A 111 -10.15 -3.56 -10.85
CA VAL A 111 -8.80 -3.76 -10.33
C VAL A 111 -8.14 -2.44 -9.94
N ALA A 112 -7.18 -2.58 -9.05
CA ALA A 112 -6.34 -1.49 -8.61
C ALA A 112 -4.87 -1.94 -8.58
#